data_16d5ecfd2226ee3502f0854624c414dd
#
_entry.id   16d5ecfd2226ee3502f0854624c414dd
#
_cell.length_a   1.000
_cell.length_b   1.000
_cell.length_c   1.000
_cell.angle_alpha   90.00
_cell.angle_beta   90.00
_cell.angle_gamma   90.00
#
_symmetry.space_group_name_H-M   'P 1'
#
loop_
_entity.id
_entity.type
_entity.pdbx_description
1 polymer ?
#
loop_
_entity_poly.entity_id
_entity_poly.type
_entity_poly.pdbx_seq_one_letter_code
_entity_poly.pdbx_strand_id
1 'polypeptide(L)'
;MRKPAKAEIMREVKDYIYITLGLISYSLGWAAFLLPYQITTGGTTGIGAIIYYATGFPIQWSYFIINAVLMTFAIRILGPKFSIKTTYAIFTLTFLLWLFQLVVNNYIEAPDMTPDGKPLLLGTGQDFMACIIGAAMCGVGLGITFNYNGSTGGTDIIAAVVNKYRDVSLGRMIMICDVFIIGSCYFIFHDWRRVIFGFVTLFIIGVVLDWIINSARQSVQFFIFSKKYDEIADRIIKDADRGVTVLDGTGWYSKNNVKVLVVLAKKRQSLEIFRLVKRIDPNAFISQSSVIGVYGEGFDKLKVK
;
A
#
# COMPACT_ATOMS: atom_id res chain seq x y z
N MET A 1 -23.83 23.11 6.91
CA MET A 1 -22.87 22.25 6.21
C MET A 1 -22.43 22.94 4.92
N ARG A 2 -21.14 23.30 4.77
CA ARG A 2 -20.61 23.85 3.51
C ARG A 2 -20.65 22.75 2.46
N LYS A 3 -21.23 23.01 1.27
CA LYS A 3 -21.16 22.09 0.12
C LYS A 3 -19.69 21.85 -0.19
N PRO A 4 -19.24 20.60 -0.34
CA PRO A 4 -17.84 20.29 -0.67
C PRO A 4 -17.50 20.97 -2.01
N ALA A 5 -16.32 21.60 -2.09
CA ALA A 5 -15.85 22.20 -3.34
C ALA A 5 -15.69 21.10 -4.40
N LYS A 6 -15.96 21.40 -5.69
CA LYS A 6 -15.87 20.45 -6.81
C LYS A 6 -14.54 19.66 -6.83
N ALA A 7 -13.47 20.29 -6.38
CA ALA A 7 -12.15 19.68 -6.24
C ALA A 7 -12.09 18.61 -5.14
N GLU A 8 -12.83 18.78 -4.03
CA GLU A 8 -12.90 17.77 -2.95
C GLU A 8 -13.66 16.53 -3.40
N ILE A 9 -14.79 16.72 -4.10
CA ILE A 9 -15.57 15.60 -4.67
C ILE A 9 -14.73 14.81 -5.65
N MET A 10 -14.02 15.48 -6.56
CA MET A 10 -13.15 14.83 -7.54
C MET A 10 -12.02 14.03 -6.87
N ARG A 11 -11.47 14.54 -5.77
CA ARG A 11 -10.44 13.83 -4.99
C ARG A 11 -11.00 12.58 -4.32
N GLU A 12 -12.18 12.66 -3.72
CA GLU A 12 -12.84 11.50 -3.10
C GLU A 12 -13.16 10.42 -4.15
N VAL A 13 -13.73 10.78 -5.30
CA VAL A 13 -14.01 9.84 -6.40
C VAL A 13 -12.72 9.14 -6.86
N LYS A 14 -11.64 9.89 -6.99
CA LYS A 14 -10.34 9.33 -7.34
C LYS A 14 -9.83 8.32 -6.31
N ASP A 15 -10.01 8.61 -5.02
CA ASP A 15 -9.63 7.69 -3.94
C ASP A 15 -10.39 6.36 -4.06
N TYR A 16 -11.70 6.39 -4.30
CA TYR A 16 -12.51 5.18 -4.48
C TYR A 16 -12.09 4.34 -5.70
N ILE A 17 -11.76 5.00 -6.82
CA ILE A 17 -11.25 4.31 -8.02
C ILE A 17 -9.95 3.57 -7.72
N TYR A 18 -8.99 4.22 -7.07
CA TYR A 18 -7.72 3.59 -6.75
C TYR A 18 -7.86 2.49 -5.70
N ILE A 19 -8.74 2.67 -4.69
CA ILE A 19 -9.08 1.60 -3.73
C ILE A 19 -9.61 0.38 -4.49
N THR A 20 -10.55 0.57 -5.43
CA THR A 20 -11.08 -0.53 -6.24
C THR A 20 -10.00 -1.24 -7.05
N LEU A 21 -9.10 -0.49 -7.71
CA LEU A 21 -7.98 -1.07 -8.45
C LEU A 21 -7.04 -1.89 -7.53
N GLY A 22 -6.77 -1.39 -6.32
CA GLY A 22 -6.01 -2.14 -5.32
C GLY A 22 -6.72 -3.45 -4.92
N LEU A 23 -8.03 -3.38 -4.68
CA LEU A 23 -8.82 -4.55 -4.30
C LEU A 23 -8.94 -5.58 -5.43
N ILE A 24 -8.92 -5.15 -6.70
CA ILE A 24 -8.84 -6.06 -7.86
C ILE A 24 -7.54 -6.86 -7.82
N SER A 25 -6.39 -6.21 -7.63
CA SER A 25 -5.11 -6.90 -7.52
C SER A 25 -5.09 -7.88 -6.35
N TYR A 26 -5.61 -7.46 -5.19
CA TYR A 26 -5.69 -8.27 -3.98
C TYR A 26 -6.55 -9.53 -4.18
N SER A 27 -7.75 -9.36 -4.71
CA SER A 27 -8.71 -10.45 -4.89
C SER A 27 -8.28 -11.43 -5.99
N LEU A 28 -7.60 -10.95 -7.05
CA LEU A 28 -6.98 -11.81 -8.05
C LEU A 28 -5.84 -12.66 -7.46
N GLY A 29 -4.95 -12.07 -6.65
CA GLY A 29 -3.91 -12.78 -5.93
C GLY A 29 -4.46 -13.93 -5.09
N TRP A 30 -5.59 -13.68 -4.39
CA TRP A 30 -6.30 -14.71 -3.63
C TRP A 30 -6.94 -15.78 -4.51
N ALA A 31 -7.78 -15.39 -5.45
CA ALA A 31 -8.60 -16.33 -6.23
C ALA A 31 -7.75 -17.20 -7.17
N ALA A 32 -6.70 -16.62 -7.77
CA ALA A 32 -5.91 -17.30 -8.79
C ALA A 32 -4.71 -18.08 -8.23
N PHE A 33 -4.14 -17.63 -7.10
CA PHE A 33 -2.90 -18.21 -6.60
C PHE A 33 -3.01 -18.73 -5.17
N LEU A 34 -3.41 -17.94 -4.19
CA LEU A 34 -3.35 -18.37 -2.80
C LEU A 34 -4.38 -19.46 -2.47
N LEU A 35 -5.61 -19.28 -2.90
CA LEU A 35 -6.72 -20.18 -2.56
C LEU A 35 -6.62 -21.57 -3.21
N PRO A 36 -6.31 -21.71 -4.52
CA PRO A 36 -6.15 -23.02 -5.15
C PRO A 36 -4.99 -23.84 -4.59
N TYR A 37 -3.89 -23.17 -4.22
CA TYR A 37 -2.69 -23.81 -3.65
C TYR A 37 -2.76 -23.96 -2.12
N GLN A 38 -3.93 -23.71 -1.51
CA GLN A 38 -4.17 -23.86 -0.07
C GLN A 38 -3.18 -23.06 0.80
N ILE A 39 -2.77 -21.90 0.32
CA ILE A 39 -1.86 -21.00 1.03
C ILE A 39 -2.69 -20.04 1.88
N THR A 40 -2.35 -19.91 3.15
CA THR A 40 -2.99 -18.95 4.06
C THR A 40 -2.16 -17.70 4.18
N THR A 41 -2.80 -16.60 4.60
CA THR A 41 -2.14 -15.35 4.97
C THR A 41 -2.63 -14.91 6.34
N GLY A 42 -2.18 -13.74 6.81
CA GLY A 42 -2.80 -13.05 7.91
C GLY A 42 -4.15 -12.41 7.53
N GLY A 43 -4.69 -11.63 8.44
CA GLY A 43 -5.92 -10.87 8.24
C GLY A 43 -7.21 -11.72 8.27
N THR A 44 -8.32 -11.05 8.04
CA THR A 44 -9.63 -11.73 8.00
C THR A 44 -9.82 -12.61 6.77
N THR A 45 -9.15 -12.30 5.66
CA THR A 45 -9.09 -13.20 4.50
C THR A 45 -8.34 -14.48 4.84
N GLY A 46 -7.29 -14.41 5.65
CA GLY A 46 -6.58 -15.58 6.18
C GLY A 46 -7.49 -16.45 7.06
N ILE A 47 -8.20 -15.83 8.00
CA ILE A 47 -9.20 -16.54 8.83
C ILE A 47 -10.28 -17.16 7.93
N GLY A 48 -10.78 -16.41 6.94
CA GLY A 48 -11.75 -16.91 5.96
C GLY A 48 -11.22 -18.09 5.16
N ALA A 49 -9.94 -18.09 4.79
CA ALA A 49 -9.31 -19.22 4.10
C ALA A 49 -9.17 -20.45 5.01
N ILE A 50 -8.81 -20.25 6.27
CA ILE A 50 -8.76 -21.34 7.26
C ILE A 50 -10.14 -22.00 7.42
N ILE A 51 -11.20 -21.19 7.56
CA ILE A 51 -12.59 -21.68 7.63
C ILE A 51 -12.94 -22.44 6.34
N TYR A 52 -12.60 -21.87 5.18
CA TYR A 52 -12.87 -22.50 3.90
C TYR A 52 -12.16 -23.85 3.75
N TYR A 53 -10.89 -23.97 4.12
CA TYR A 53 -10.14 -25.24 4.03
C TYR A 53 -10.64 -26.29 5.03
N ALA A 54 -11.17 -25.84 6.19
CA ALA A 54 -11.69 -26.74 7.23
C ALA A 54 -13.13 -27.21 6.97
N THR A 55 -13.96 -26.35 6.38
CA THR A 55 -15.43 -26.57 6.32
C THR A 55 -16.03 -26.52 4.92
N GLY A 56 -15.29 -26.01 3.93
CA GLY A 56 -15.81 -25.69 2.59
C GLY A 56 -16.65 -24.41 2.51
N PHE A 57 -16.85 -23.69 3.65
CA PHE A 57 -17.63 -22.47 3.65
C PHE A 57 -16.92 -21.34 2.88
N PRO A 58 -17.58 -20.67 1.89
CA PRO A 58 -16.91 -19.75 0.98
C PRO A 58 -16.20 -18.59 1.67
N ILE A 59 -14.95 -18.31 1.26
CA ILE A 59 -14.07 -17.31 1.87
C ILE A 59 -14.70 -15.91 1.88
N GLN A 60 -15.43 -15.52 0.82
CA GLN A 60 -16.05 -14.21 0.71
C GLN A 60 -17.10 -13.97 1.80
N TRP A 61 -17.85 -14.99 2.16
CA TRP A 61 -18.87 -14.88 3.21
C TRP A 61 -18.25 -14.87 4.61
N SER A 62 -17.24 -15.71 4.86
CA SER A 62 -16.46 -15.67 6.12
C SER A 62 -15.83 -14.29 6.32
N TYR A 63 -15.17 -13.78 5.28
CA TYR A 63 -14.58 -12.45 5.26
C TYR A 63 -15.62 -11.36 5.56
N PHE A 64 -16.77 -11.39 4.89
CA PHE A 64 -17.82 -10.40 5.07
C PHE A 64 -18.39 -10.41 6.51
N ILE A 65 -18.74 -11.58 7.02
CA ILE A 65 -19.35 -11.74 8.37
C ILE A 65 -18.38 -11.23 9.45
N ILE A 66 -17.11 -11.65 9.39
CA ILE A 66 -16.10 -11.23 10.38
C ILE A 66 -15.93 -9.71 10.33
N ASN A 67 -15.82 -9.14 9.14
CA ASN A 67 -15.66 -7.69 8.99
C ASN A 67 -16.91 -6.92 9.40
N ALA A 68 -18.11 -7.41 9.15
CA ALA A 68 -19.34 -6.79 9.59
C ALA A 68 -19.40 -6.71 11.13
N VAL A 69 -19.00 -7.77 11.82
CA VAL A 69 -18.91 -7.79 13.29
C VAL A 69 -17.85 -6.79 13.77
N LEU A 70 -16.63 -6.84 13.23
CA LEU A 70 -15.56 -5.91 13.60
C LEU A 70 -15.95 -4.45 13.37
N MET A 71 -16.62 -4.16 12.24
CA MET A 71 -17.02 -2.83 11.86
C MET A 71 -18.10 -2.26 12.78
N THR A 72 -19.01 -3.10 13.28
CA THR A 72 -20.04 -2.68 14.25
C THR A 72 -19.42 -2.08 15.51
N PHE A 73 -18.32 -2.66 15.99
CA PHE A 73 -17.57 -2.11 17.12
C PHE A 73 -16.70 -0.92 16.71
N ALA A 74 -16.07 -0.97 15.54
CA ALA A 74 -15.12 0.03 15.07
C ALA A 74 -15.76 1.39 14.74
N ILE A 75 -16.98 1.42 14.23
CA ILE A 75 -17.70 2.66 13.88
C ILE A 75 -17.77 3.63 15.08
N ARG A 76 -18.06 3.09 16.27
CA ARG A 76 -18.14 3.90 17.49
C ARG A 76 -16.78 4.45 17.92
N ILE A 77 -15.70 3.74 17.60
CA ILE A 77 -14.36 4.05 18.08
C ILE A 77 -13.59 4.91 17.09
N LEU A 78 -13.58 4.55 15.80
CA LEU A 78 -12.72 5.15 14.78
C LEU A 78 -13.37 6.33 14.02
N GLY A 79 -14.69 6.48 14.16
CA GLY A 79 -15.44 7.59 13.57
C GLY A 79 -15.85 7.38 12.12
N PRO A 80 -16.73 8.28 11.57
CA PRO A 80 -17.45 8.03 10.32
C PRO A 80 -16.58 8.06 9.06
N LYS A 81 -15.55 8.91 9.00
CA LYS A 81 -14.71 9.03 7.79
C LYS A 81 -13.91 7.76 7.47
N PHE A 82 -13.33 7.14 8.49
CA PHE A 82 -12.65 5.86 8.35
C PHE A 82 -13.65 4.76 7.98
N SER A 83 -14.78 4.75 8.67
CA SER A 83 -15.80 3.72 8.53
C SER A 83 -16.39 3.65 7.13
N ILE A 84 -16.67 4.79 6.48
CA ILE A 84 -17.28 4.81 5.14
C ILE A 84 -16.35 4.17 4.10
N LYS A 85 -15.07 4.54 4.04
CA LYS A 85 -14.12 3.98 3.07
C LYS A 85 -13.85 2.50 3.33
N THR A 86 -13.73 2.12 4.62
CA THR A 86 -13.54 0.73 5.02
C THR A 86 -14.76 -0.13 4.70
N THR A 87 -15.98 0.36 4.97
CA THR A 87 -17.21 -0.34 4.60
C THR A 87 -17.31 -0.55 3.08
N TYR A 88 -17.04 0.50 2.30
CA TYR A 88 -16.97 0.37 0.84
C TYR A 88 -15.97 -0.70 0.40
N ALA A 89 -14.77 -0.68 0.96
CA ALA A 89 -13.73 -1.66 0.62
C ALA A 89 -14.14 -3.10 1.00
N ILE A 90 -14.79 -3.31 2.15
CA ILE A 90 -15.30 -4.62 2.58
C ILE A 90 -16.33 -5.17 1.56
N PHE A 91 -17.33 -4.36 1.19
CA PHE A 91 -18.33 -4.79 0.21
C PHE A 91 -17.70 -5.08 -1.16
N THR A 92 -16.84 -4.17 -1.64
CA THR A 92 -16.16 -4.32 -2.92
C THR A 92 -15.27 -5.57 -2.94
N LEU A 93 -14.48 -5.80 -1.88
CA LEU A 93 -13.60 -6.98 -1.81
C LEU A 93 -14.41 -8.28 -1.70
N THR A 94 -15.49 -8.31 -0.93
CA THR A 94 -16.40 -9.45 -0.86
C THR A 94 -16.93 -9.84 -2.25
N PHE A 95 -17.40 -8.83 -3.00
CA PHE A 95 -17.90 -9.02 -4.36
C PHE A 95 -16.79 -9.49 -5.32
N LEU A 96 -15.61 -8.87 -5.26
CA LEU A 96 -14.48 -9.23 -6.13
C LEU A 96 -13.94 -10.63 -5.81
N LEU A 97 -13.87 -11.04 -4.55
CA LEU A 97 -13.48 -12.40 -4.17
C LEU A 97 -14.46 -13.43 -4.74
N TRP A 98 -15.75 -13.17 -4.66
CA TRP A 98 -16.76 -14.03 -5.27
C TRP A 98 -16.62 -14.07 -6.79
N LEU A 99 -16.52 -12.88 -7.44
CA LEU A 99 -16.43 -12.76 -8.88
C LEU A 99 -15.20 -13.47 -9.45
N PHE A 100 -14.01 -13.21 -8.88
CA PHE A 100 -12.79 -13.82 -9.39
C PHE A 100 -12.67 -15.31 -9.12
N GLN A 101 -13.22 -15.81 -8.01
CA GLN A 101 -13.33 -17.26 -7.81
C GLN A 101 -14.24 -17.88 -8.89
N LEU A 102 -15.37 -17.24 -9.21
CA LEU A 102 -16.26 -17.71 -10.27
C LEU A 102 -15.55 -17.68 -11.65
N VAL A 103 -14.83 -16.61 -11.95
CA VAL A 103 -14.10 -16.48 -13.22
C VAL A 103 -12.97 -17.50 -13.29
N VAL A 104 -12.16 -17.64 -12.25
CA VAL A 104 -11.04 -18.58 -12.23
C VAL A 104 -11.51 -20.01 -12.35
N ASN A 105 -12.58 -20.39 -11.62
CA ASN A 105 -13.05 -21.76 -11.62
C ASN A 105 -13.79 -22.19 -12.89
N ASN A 106 -14.43 -21.25 -13.62
CA ASN A 106 -15.31 -21.62 -14.74
C ASN A 106 -14.78 -21.23 -16.12
N TYR A 107 -13.88 -20.22 -16.19
CA TYR A 107 -13.49 -19.64 -17.48
C TYR A 107 -11.99 -19.71 -17.76
N ILE A 108 -11.16 -20.10 -16.79
CA ILE A 108 -9.72 -20.17 -16.99
C ILE A 108 -9.32 -21.64 -17.13
N GLU A 109 -8.76 -21.99 -18.30
CA GLU A 109 -8.11 -23.28 -18.49
C GLU A 109 -6.76 -23.28 -17.76
N ALA A 110 -6.55 -24.30 -16.92
CA ALA A 110 -5.32 -24.47 -16.17
C ALA A 110 -4.64 -25.78 -16.57
N PRO A 111 -3.29 -25.85 -16.52
CA PRO A 111 -2.54 -27.06 -16.86
C PRO A 111 -2.90 -28.24 -15.97
N ASP A 112 -3.26 -27.99 -14.71
CA ASP A 112 -3.62 -28.99 -13.74
C ASP A 112 -4.82 -28.54 -12.88
N MET A 113 -5.47 -29.51 -12.22
CA MET A 113 -6.56 -29.26 -11.27
C MET A 113 -6.24 -29.90 -9.92
N THR A 114 -6.74 -29.28 -8.86
CA THR A 114 -6.74 -29.91 -7.53
C THR A 114 -7.70 -31.10 -7.51
N PRO A 115 -7.58 -32.02 -6.52
CA PRO A 115 -8.54 -33.11 -6.33
C PRO A 115 -9.99 -32.59 -6.20
N ASP A 116 -10.17 -31.38 -5.70
CA ASP A 116 -11.48 -30.72 -5.54
C ASP A 116 -11.93 -29.98 -6.82
N GLY A 117 -11.26 -30.17 -7.96
CA GLY A 117 -11.62 -29.59 -9.26
C GLY A 117 -11.33 -28.09 -9.40
N LYS A 118 -10.41 -27.51 -8.61
CA LYS A 118 -9.99 -26.13 -8.78
C LYS A 118 -8.79 -26.02 -9.72
N PRO A 119 -8.75 -25.02 -10.59
CA PRO A 119 -7.65 -24.83 -11.53
C PRO A 119 -6.36 -24.41 -10.83
N LEU A 120 -5.26 -25.09 -11.13
CA LEU A 120 -3.91 -24.75 -10.70
C LEU A 120 -3.19 -24.03 -11.85
N LEU A 121 -3.21 -22.71 -11.87
CA LEU A 121 -2.72 -21.90 -12.99
C LEU A 121 -1.24 -22.09 -13.31
N LEU A 122 -0.44 -22.49 -12.34
CA LEU A 122 1.00 -22.76 -12.50
C LEU A 122 1.31 -24.26 -12.58
N GLY A 123 0.28 -25.13 -12.48
CA GLY A 123 0.45 -26.57 -12.40
C GLY A 123 0.73 -27.10 -10.99
N THR A 124 0.80 -28.41 -10.87
CA THR A 124 1.09 -29.10 -9.60
C THR A 124 2.54 -28.89 -9.15
N GLY A 125 2.76 -28.80 -7.83
CA GLY A 125 4.09 -28.63 -7.23
C GLY A 125 4.66 -27.20 -7.32
N GLN A 126 3.93 -26.23 -7.87
CA GLN A 126 4.37 -24.84 -7.99
C GLN A 126 3.87 -23.95 -6.83
N ASP A 127 3.64 -24.54 -5.66
CA ASP A 127 3.10 -23.84 -4.49
C ASP A 127 3.94 -22.64 -4.07
N PHE A 128 5.29 -22.78 -4.13
CA PHE A 128 6.18 -21.68 -3.75
C PHE A 128 6.08 -20.51 -4.74
N MET A 129 5.97 -20.78 -6.04
CA MET A 129 5.78 -19.73 -7.04
C MET A 129 4.40 -19.06 -6.90
N ALA A 130 3.36 -19.84 -6.67
CA ALA A 130 2.01 -19.33 -6.38
C ALA A 130 1.99 -18.45 -5.12
N CYS A 131 2.72 -18.87 -4.09
CA CYS A 131 2.93 -18.08 -2.86
C CYS A 131 3.52 -16.70 -3.16
N ILE A 132 4.63 -16.65 -3.93
CA ILE A 132 5.31 -15.38 -4.26
C ILE A 132 4.40 -14.46 -5.08
N ILE A 133 3.81 -14.98 -6.16
CA ILE A 133 2.97 -14.17 -7.06
C ILE A 133 1.72 -13.70 -6.34
N GLY A 134 1.01 -14.59 -5.66
CA GLY A 134 -0.19 -14.25 -4.91
C GLY A 134 0.08 -13.23 -3.80
N ALA A 135 1.15 -13.43 -3.03
CA ALA A 135 1.55 -12.50 -1.97
C ALA A 135 1.96 -11.12 -2.53
N ALA A 136 2.70 -11.08 -3.65
CA ALA A 136 3.08 -9.83 -4.29
C ALA A 136 1.85 -9.06 -4.78
N MET A 137 0.90 -9.73 -5.44
CA MET A 137 -0.37 -9.12 -5.88
C MET A 137 -1.19 -8.60 -4.70
N CYS A 138 -1.25 -9.34 -3.61
CA CYS A 138 -1.91 -8.91 -2.37
C CYS A 138 -1.21 -7.68 -1.77
N GLY A 139 0.12 -7.68 -1.70
CA GLY A 139 0.92 -6.56 -1.20
C GLY A 139 0.72 -5.28 -2.01
N VAL A 140 0.70 -5.39 -3.35
CA VAL A 140 0.37 -4.27 -4.26
C VAL A 140 -1.04 -3.76 -3.98
N GLY A 141 -2.02 -4.65 -3.90
CA GLY A 141 -3.41 -4.31 -3.63
C GLY A 141 -3.61 -3.56 -2.32
N LEU A 142 -3.03 -4.08 -1.23
CA LEU A 142 -3.04 -3.44 0.08
C LEU A 142 -2.33 -2.09 0.07
N GLY A 143 -1.14 -2.02 -0.53
CA GLY A 143 -0.35 -0.79 -0.59
C GLY A 143 -1.08 0.34 -1.32
N ILE A 144 -1.75 0.05 -2.44
CA ILE A 144 -2.58 1.02 -3.14
C ILE A 144 -3.76 1.44 -2.25
N THR A 145 -4.47 0.49 -1.66
CA THR A 145 -5.63 0.77 -0.80
C THR A 145 -5.28 1.68 0.37
N PHE A 146 -4.17 1.42 1.06
CA PHE A 146 -3.70 2.24 2.19
C PHE A 146 -3.24 3.64 1.76
N ASN A 147 -2.62 3.79 0.59
CA ASN A 147 -2.22 5.10 0.09
C ASN A 147 -3.39 6.06 -0.13
N TYR A 148 -4.57 5.51 -0.41
CA TYR A 148 -5.81 6.28 -0.59
C TYR A 148 -6.71 6.29 0.66
N ASN A 149 -6.12 6.02 1.84
CA ASN A 149 -6.79 6.00 3.14
C ASN A 149 -7.96 4.99 3.21
N GLY A 150 -7.91 3.92 2.43
CA GLY A 150 -8.77 2.76 2.54
C GLY A 150 -8.17 1.74 3.52
N SER A 151 -8.97 0.77 3.90
CA SER A 151 -8.55 -0.42 4.67
C SER A 151 -9.34 -1.61 4.14
N THR A 152 -8.70 -2.76 4.07
CA THR A 152 -9.40 -4.02 3.71
C THR A 152 -10.20 -4.60 4.88
N GLY A 153 -10.25 -3.89 6.00
CA GLY A 153 -10.89 -4.42 7.20
C GLY A 153 -9.99 -5.38 7.97
N GLY A 154 -10.59 -6.26 8.75
CA GLY A 154 -9.86 -7.32 9.42
C GLY A 154 -8.92 -6.86 10.53
N THR A 155 -7.71 -7.42 10.53
CA THR A 155 -6.67 -7.06 11.48
C THR A 155 -6.30 -5.58 11.43
N ASP A 156 -6.51 -4.90 10.30
CA ASP A 156 -6.35 -3.45 10.16
C ASP A 156 -7.28 -2.68 11.09
N ILE A 157 -8.54 -3.13 11.21
CA ILE A 157 -9.53 -2.52 12.12
C ILE A 157 -9.09 -2.72 13.57
N ILE A 158 -8.67 -3.93 13.91
CA ILE A 158 -8.16 -4.25 15.25
C ILE A 158 -6.95 -3.37 15.58
N ALA A 159 -6.00 -3.29 14.65
CA ALA A 159 -4.81 -2.46 14.80
C ALA A 159 -5.15 -0.97 14.96
N ALA A 160 -6.09 -0.45 14.18
CA ALA A 160 -6.55 0.93 14.27
C ALA A 160 -7.24 1.24 15.61
N VAL A 161 -8.03 0.30 16.12
CA VAL A 161 -8.67 0.42 17.44
C VAL A 161 -7.61 0.42 18.53
N VAL A 162 -6.68 -0.54 18.52
CA VAL A 162 -5.60 -0.61 19.53
C VAL A 162 -4.72 0.63 19.49
N ASN A 163 -4.32 1.09 18.30
CA ASN A 163 -3.52 2.31 18.13
C ASN A 163 -4.17 3.56 18.71
N LYS A 164 -5.50 3.61 18.74
CA LYS A 164 -6.22 4.72 19.36
C LYS A 164 -6.07 4.80 20.88
N TYR A 165 -5.92 3.64 21.54
CA TYR A 165 -5.85 3.55 23.00
C TYR A 165 -4.44 3.28 23.54
N ARG A 166 -3.56 2.76 22.70
CA ARG A 166 -2.18 2.43 23.05
C ARG A 166 -1.23 2.98 22.00
N ASP A 167 -0.07 3.42 22.43
CA ASP A 167 0.97 3.92 21.53
C ASP A 167 1.76 2.77 20.87
N VAL A 168 1.03 1.99 20.07
CA VAL A 168 1.58 0.86 19.29
C VAL A 168 1.38 1.16 17.82
N SER A 169 2.42 1.01 16.99
CA SER A 169 2.30 1.23 15.56
C SER A 169 1.31 0.25 14.91
N LEU A 170 0.53 0.75 13.94
CA LEU A 170 -0.46 -0.07 13.20
C LEU A 170 0.18 -1.34 12.61
N GLY A 171 1.31 -1.20 11.92
CA GLY A 171 1.99 -2.34 11.30
C GLY A 171 2.44 -3.40 12.30
N ARG A 172 2.94 -2.98 13.48
CA ARG A 172 3.30 -3.94 14.54
C ARG A 172 2.10 -4.72 15.04
N MET A 173 0.95 -4.05 15.21
CA MET A 173 -0.26 -4.72 15.68
C MET A 173 -0.83 -5.68 14.63
N ILE A 174 -0.83 -5.28 13.36
CA ILE A 174 -1.22 -6.15 12.24
C ILE A 174 -0.32 -7.39 12.22
N MET A 175 1.00 -7.20 12.27
CA MET A 175 1.96 -8.31 12.26
C MET A 175 1.72 -9.29 13.41
N ILE A 176 1.46 -8.81 14.63
CA ILE A 176 1.17 -9.66 15.78
C ILE A 176 -0.09 -10.48 15.52
N CYS A 177 -1.18 -9.85 15.09
CA CYS A 177 -2.42 -10.55 14.77
C CYS A 177 -2.20 -11.64 13.71
N ASP A 178 -1.47 -11.29 12.65
CA ASP A 178 -1.25 -12.18 11.50
C ASP A 178 -0.37 -13.38 11.87
N VAL A 179 0.63 -13.20 12.74
CA VAL A 179 1.43 -14.31 13.28
C VAL A 179 0.56 -15.30 14.04
N PHE A 180 -0.38 -14.83 14.88
CA PHE A 180 -1.30 -15.71 15.59
C PHE A 180 -2.27 -16.45 14.64
N ILE A 181 -2.79 -15.76 13.61
CA ILE A 181 -3.68 -16.36 12.61
C ILE A 181 -2.95 -17.46 11.85
N ILE A 182 -1.75 -17.17 11.33
CA ILE A 182 -0.94 -18.14 10.58
C ILE A 182 -0.53 -19.31 11.48
N GLY A 183 -0.10 -19.02 12.72
CA GLY A 183 0.25 -20.04 13.69
C GLY A 183 -0.91 -20.99 14.01
N SER A 184 -2.15 -20.47 14.03
CA SER A 184 -3.34 -21.30 14.27
C SER A 184 -3.59 -22.36 13.20
N CYS A 185 -3.07 -22.18 11.98
CA CYS A 185 -3.16 -23.18 10.91
C CYS A 185 -2.54 -24.51 11.31
N TYR A 186 -1.46 -24.51 12.08
CA TYR A 186 -0.85 -25.75 12.53
C TYR A 186 -1.76 -26.58 13.42
N PHE A 187 -2.46 -25.94 14.35
CA PHE A 187 -3.37 -26.63 15.28
C PHE A 187 -4.61 -27.21 14.57
N ILE A 188 -4.98 -26.63 13.42
CA ILE A 188 -6.17 -27.06 12.67
C ILE A 188 -5.82 -28.14 11.65
N PHE A 189 -4.71 -27.97 10.92
CA PHE A 189 -4.35 -28.81 9.78
C PHE A 189 -3.20 -29.77 10.05
N HIS A 190 -2.44 -29.59 11.14
CA HIS A 190 -1.22 -30.35 11.50
C HIS A 190 -0.19 -30.41 10.36
N ASP A 191 -0.13 -29.34 9.53
CA ASP A 191 0.71 -29.24 8.35
C ASP A 191 1.65 -28.03 8.44
N TRP A 192 2.94 -28.30 8.67
CA TRP A 192 3.99 -27.28 8.73
C TRP A 192 4.18 -26.52 7.43
N ARG A 193 3.89 -27.15 6.30
CA ARG A 193 4.03 -26.54 4.98
C ARG A 193 3.11 -25.31 4.85
N ARG A 194 1.88 -25.39 5.30
CA ARG A 194 0.91 -24.28 5.31
C ARG A 194 1.38 -23.12 6.18
N VAL A 195 1.94 -23.43 7.34
CA VAL A 195 2.47 -22.43 8.26
C VAL A 195 3.67 -21.71 7.65
N ILE A 196 4.62 -22.46 7.06
CA ILE A 196 5.80 -21.87 6.41
C ILE A 196 5.38 -20.96 5.25
N PHE A 197 4.51 -21.41 4.36
CA PHE A 197 4.02 -20.58 3.26
C PHE A 197 3.23 -19.37 3.78
N GLY A 198 2.48 -19.50 4.87
CA GLY A 198 1.81 -18.40 5.53
C GLY A 198 2.79 -17.30 5.99
N PHE A 199 3.90 -17.68 6.64
CA PHE A 199 4.94 -16.72 7.03
C PHE A 199 5.67 -16.11 5.82
N VAL A 200 5.92 -16.88 4.77
CA VAL A 200 6.49 -16.38 3.51
C VAL A 200 5.56 -15.35 2.86
N THR A 201 4.25 -15.63 2.79
CA THR A 201 3.26 -14.66 2.29
C THR A 201 3.23 -13.40 3.12
N LEU A 202 3.22 -13.50 4.45
CA LEU A 202 3.23 -12.36 5.37
C LEU A 202 4.45 -11.47 5.12
N PHE A 203 5.63 -12.07 4.97
CA PHE A 203 6.86 -11.35 4.69
C PHE A 203 6.81 -10.64 3.33
N ILE A 204 6.42 -11.34 2.26
CA ILE A 204 6.35 -10.75 0.91
C ILE A 204 5.31 -9.65 0.84
N ILE A 205 4.11 -9.86 1.41
CA ILE A 205 3.06 -8.84 1.47
C ILE A 205 3.60 -7.60 2.18
N GLY A 206 4.27 -7.76 3.33
CA GLY A 206 4.84 -6.65 4.10
C GLY A 206 5.86 -5.85 3.29
N VAL A 207 6.82 -6.51 2.66
CA VAL A 207 7.87 -5.86 1.85
C VAL A 207 7.27 -5.10 0.66
N VAL A 208 6.36 -5.74 -0.08
CA VAL A 208 5.72 -5.11 -1.25
C VAL A 208 4.82 -3.95 -0.84
N LEU A 209 4.04 -4.11 0.23
CA LEU A 209 3.20 -3.07 0.81
C LEU A 209 4.03 -1.85 1.21
N ASP A 210 5.10 -2.05 1.97
CA ASP A 210 6.00 -0.97 2.40
C ASP A 210 6.65 -0.28 1.19
N TRP A 211 7.05 -1.04 0.17
CA TRP A 211 7.61 -0.48 -1.05
C TRP A 211 6.60 0.43 -1.78
N ILE A 212 5.34 0.01 -1.91
CA ILE A 212 4.26 0.80 -2.53
C ILE A 212 3.97 2.08 -1.73
N ILE A 213 3.81 1.95 -0.40
CA ILE A 213 3.51 3.10 0.47
C ILE A 213 4.66 4.10 0.45
N ASN A 214 5.89 3.63 0.62
CA ASN A 214 7.06 4.49 0.64
C ASN A 214 7.29 5.16 -0.71
N SER A 215 7.10 4.43 -1.83
CA SER A 215 7.26 5.00 -3.17
C SER A 215 6.31 6.16 -3.45
N ALA A 216 5.09 6.13 -2.91
CA ALA A 216 4.10 7.18 -3.09
C ALA A 216 4.37 8.44 -2.25
N ARG A 217 5.08 8.31 -1.12
CA ARG A 217 5.34 9.38 -0.15
C ARG A 217 6.76 9.96 -0.22
N GLN A 218 7.62 9.42 -1.08
CA GLN A 218 9.00 9.89 -1.14
C GLN A 218 9.08 11.32 -1.62
N SER A 219 9.80 12.14 -0.84
CA SER A 219 10.26 13.47 -1.20
C SER A 219 11.76 13.45 -1.42
N VAL A 220 12.26 14.41 -2.16
CA VAL A 220 13.68 14.59 -2.44
C VAL A 220 14.07 16.00 -2.11
N GLN A 221 15.29 16.14 -1.62
CA GLN A 221 15.96 17.41 -1.39
C GLN A 221 17.09 17.56 -2.38
N PHE A 222 17.16 18.71 -3.03
CA PHE A 222 18.25 19.08 -3.90
C PHE A 222 19.10 20.16 -3.24
N PHE A 223 20.42 20.00 -3.36
CA PHE A 223 21.38 21.07 -3.21
C PHE A 223 21.96 21.35 -4.60
N ILE A 224 21.74 22.57 -5.11
CA ILE A 224 22.15 22.96 -6.46
C ILE A 224 23.18 24.08 -6.33
N PHE A 225 24.35 23.85 -6.88
CA PHE A 225 25.46 24.78 -6.91
C PHE A 225 25.63 25.25 -8.34
N SER A 226 25.36 26.54 -8.59
CA SER A 226 25.47 27.14 -9.93
C SER A 226 25.73 28.62 -9.83
N LYS A 227 26.44 29.15 -10.81
CA LYS A 227 26.60 30.59 -10.96
C LYS A 227 25.33 31.28 -11.49
N LYS A 228 24.45 30.49 -12.14
CA LYS A 228 23.15 30.93 -12.66
C LYS A 228 22.00 30.62 -11.68
N TYR A 229 22.26 30.73 -10.38
CA TYR A 229 21.32 30.34 -9.34
C TYR A 229 19.98 31.10 -9.42
N ASP A 230 20.00 32.40 -9.78
CA ASP A 230 18.81 33.23 -9.89
C ASP A 230 17.85 32.71 -10.97
N GLU A 231 18.36 32.45 -12.19
CA GLU A 231 17.59 31.94 -13.30
C GLU A 231 17.03 30.55 -12.99
N ILE A 232 17.82 29.69 -12.33
CA ILE A 232 17.40 28.35 -11.91
C ILE A 232 16.29 28.43 -10.88
N ALA A 233 16.43 29.31 -9.88
CA ALA A 233 15.42 29.48 -8.82
C ALA A 233 14.08 29.95 -9.39
N ASP A 234 14.09 30.96 -10.26
CA ASP A 234 12.88 31.50 -10.90
C ASP A 234 12.17 30.44 -11.74
N ARG A 235 12.92 29.65 -12.49
CA ARG A 235 12.36 28.60 -13.33
C ARG A 235 11.82 27.43 -12.50
N ILE A 236 12.46 27.05 -11.41
CA ILE A 236 11.94 26.01 -10.51
C ILE A 236 10.59 26.45 -9.90
N ILE A 237 10.51 27.71 -9.45
CA ILE A 237 9.26 28.25 -8.89
C ILE A 237 8.17 28.25 -9.96
N LYS A 238 8.46 28.72 -11.18
CA LYS A 238 7.49 28.90 -12.24
C LYS A 238 7.04 27.57 -12.87
N ASP A 239 7.98 26.66 -13.18
CA ASP A 239 7.73 25.49 -14.00
C ASP A 239 7.43 24.24 -13.12
N ALA A 240 8.11 24.11 -11.98
CA ALA A 240 7.92 22.96 -11.08
C ALA A 240 7.00 23.22 -9.88
N ASP A 241 6.56 24.47 -9.69
CA ASP A 241 5.69 24.89 -8.56
C ASP A 241 6.29 24.44 -7.20
N ARG A 242 7.59 24.75 -6.99
CA ARG A 242 8.32 24.42 -5.76
C ARG A 242 9.07 25.61 -5.21
N GLY A 243 8.99 25.73 -3.87
CA GLY A 243 9.77 26.74 -3.15
C GLY A 243 11.26 26.47 -3.28
N VAL A 244 12.03 27.55 -3.41
CA VAL A 244 13.49 27.52 -3.46
C VAL A 244 14.03 28.40 -2.35
N THR A 245 14.97 27.86 -1.57
CA THR A 245 15.70 28.61 -0.55
C THR A 245 17.13 28.80 -1.00
N VAL A 246 17.62 30.01 -0.97
CA VAL A 246 19.02 30.34 -1.28
C VAL A 246 19.82 30.38 0.02
N LEU A 247 20.87 29.58 0.10
CA LEU A 247 21.84 29.62 1.18
C LEU A 247 23.13 30.26 0.73
N ASP A 248 23.69 31.14 1.56
CA ASP A 248 25.00 31.71 1.38
C ASP A 248 26.06 30.77 1.95
N GLY A 249 27.08 30.49 1.16
CA GLY A 249 28.20 29.65 1.56
C GLY A 249 29.52 30.20 1.03
N THR A 250 30.62 29.72 1.56
CA THR A 250 31.97 30.04 1.07
C THR A 250 32.66 28.75 0.64
N GLY A 251 33.09 28.70 -0.60
CA GLY A 251 33.92 27.62 -1.10
C GLY A 251 35.25 27.56 -0.35
N TRP A 252 35.47 26.48 0.44
CA TRP A 252 36.68 26.44 1.28
C TRP A 252 38.00 26.47 0.49
N TYR A 253 38.01 25.80 -0.65
CA TYR A 253 39.17 25.75 -1.52
C TYR A 253 39.36 27.08 -2.32
N SER A 254 38.28 27.54 -2.95
CA SER A 254 38.33 28.73 -3.83
C SER A 254 38.27 30.06 -3.08
N LYS A 255 37.88 30.05 -1.80
CA LYS A 255 37.58 31.21 -0.94
C LYS A 255 36.54 32.17 -1.52
N ASN A 256 35.80 31.73 -2.55
CA ASN A 256 34.75 32.51 -3.20
C ASN A 256 33.39 32.27 -2.53
N ASN A 257 32.54 33.29 -2.56
CA ASN A 257 31.16 33.17 -2.14
C ASN A 257 30.38 32.29 -3.14
N VAL A 258 29.61 31.37 -2.62
CA VAL A 258 28.80 30.43 -3.40
C VAL A 258 27.36 30.51 -2.91
N LYS A 259 26.41 30.62 -3.83
CA LYS A 259 24.97 30.50 -3.56
C LYS A 259 24.54 29.04 -3.79
N VAL A 260 23.89 28.48 -2.81
CA VAL A 260 23.38 27.09 -2.85
C VAL A 260 21.87 27.12 -2.83
N LEU A 261 21.23 26.59 -3.86
CA LEU A 261 19.77 26.44 -3.86
C LEU A 261 19.39 25.16 -3.14
N VAL A 262 18.48 25.27 -2.17
CA VAL A 262 17.84 24.14 -1.50
C VAL A 262 16.41 24.04 -1.99
N VAL A 263 16.05 22.88 -2.56
CA VAL A 263 14.73 22.63 -3.12
C VAL A 263 14.18 21.33 -2.55
N LEU A 264 12.98 21.38 -1.98
CA LEU A 264 12.23 20.20 -1.58
C LEU A 264 11.17 19.92 -2.62
N ALA A 265 11.14 18.69 -3.15
CA ALA A 265 10.20 18.29 -4.18
C ALA A 265 9.69 16.86 -3.95
N LYS A 266 8.56 16.50 -4.57
CA LYS A 266 8.13 15.10 -4.61
C LYS A 266 9.04 14.30 -5.55
N LYS A 267 9.32 13.06 -5.24
CA LYS A 267 10.22 12.19 -6.03
C LYS A 267 9.86 12.17 -7.53
N ARG A 268 8.56 12.20 -7.86
CA ARG A 268 8.08 12.25 -9.25
C ARG A 268 8.52 13.48 -10.04
N GLN A 269 8.83 14.59 -9.36
CA GLN A 269 9.29 15.84 -9.96
C GLN A 269 10.83 15.90 -10.08
N SER A 270 11.53 14.91 -9.53
CA SER A 270 13.00 14.90 -9.48
C SER A 270 13.62 15.02 -10.86
N LEU A 271 13.16 14.24 -11.82
CA LEU A 271 13.70 14.23 -13.18
C LEU A 271 13.43 15.55 -13.92
N GLU A 272 12.29 16.17 -13.68
CA GLU A 272 11.92 17.47 -14.25
C GLU A 272 12.85 18.57 -13.76
N ILE A 273 13.03 18.67 -12.43
CA ILE A 273 13.94 19.63 -11.81
C ILE A 273 15.38 19.42 -12.30
N PHE A 274 15.84 18.16 -12.34
CA PHE A 274 17.18 17.86 -12.84
C PHE A 274 17.39 18.33 -14.28
N ARG A 275 16.43 18.05 -15.18
CA ARG A 275 16.47 18.47 -16.58
C ARG A 275 16.43 19.99 -16.72
N LEU A 276 15.62 20.67 -15.91
CA LEU A 276 15.51 22.12 -15.89
C LEU A 276 16.85 22.74 -15.52
N VAL A 277 17.46 22.31 -14.44
CA VAL A 277 18.77 22.84 -14.00
C VAL A 277 19.85 22.62 -15.06
N LYS A 278 19.95 21.40 -15.60
CA LYS A 278 20.96 21.06 -16.62
C LYS A 278 20.76 21.77 -17.96
N ARG A 279 19.54 22.20 -18.28
CA ARG A 279 19.25 23.00 -19.46
C ARG A 279 19.76 24.45 -19.30
N ILE A 280 19.67 25.01 -18.10
CA ILE A 280 20.13 26.38 -17.80
C ILE A 280 21.64 26.42 -17.59
N ASP A 281 22.13 25.49 -16.79
CA ASP A 281 23.57 25.36 -16.51
C ASP A 281 24.02 23.90 -16.59
N PRO A 282 24.60 23.48 -17.73
CA PRO A 282 25.13 22.12 -17.88
C PRO A 282 26.22 21.77 -16.85
N ASN A 283 26.94 22.77 -16.33
CA ASN A 283 28.03 22.61 -15.37
C ASN A 283 27.56 22.68 -13.91
N ALA A 284 26.27 22.93 -13.66
CA ALA A 284 25.73 22.94 -12.29
C ALA A 284 26.05 21.64 -11.56
N PHE A 285 26.51 21.74 -10.33
CA PHE A 285 26.66 20.59 -9.45
C PHE A 285 25.33 20.40 -8.68
N ILE A 286 24.79 19.19 -8.75
CA ILE A 286 23.49 18.86 -8.14
C ILE A 286 23.70 17.66 -7.23
N SER A 287 23.40 17.82 -5.94
CA SER A 287 23.29 16.73 -5.00
C SER A 287 21.81 16.49 -4.70
N GLN A 288 21.37 15.24 -4.80
CA GLN A 288 20.01 14.83 -4.47
C GLN A 288 20.04 13.81 -3.35
N SER A 289 19.21 14.00 -2.34
CA SER A 289 18.97 13.03 -1.27
C SER A 289 17.49 12.73 -1.12
N SER A 290 17.15 11.50 -0.70
CA SER A 290 15.80 11.16 -0.32
C SER A 290 15.52 11.70 1.08
N VAL A 291 14.35 12.33 1.26
CA VAL A 291 13.90 12.86 2.53
C VAL A 291 12.61 12.16 2.94
N ILE A 292 12.59 11.67 4.17
CA ILE A 292 11.41 11.03 4.76
C ILE A 292 10.70 12.08 5.63
N GLY A 293 9.38 12.24 5.41
CA GLY A 293 8.56 13.09 6.29
C GLY A 293 8.71 14.59 6.03
N VAL A 294 8.44 15.04 4.81
CA VAL A 294 8.29 16.47 4.52
C VAL A 294 6.83 16.88 4.74
N TYR A 295 6.62 17.82 5.66
CA TYR A 295 5.30 18.31 6.02
C TYR A 295 5.21 19.82 5.80
N GLY A 296 4.03 20.30 5.40
CA GLY A 296 3.77 21.72 5.20
C GLY A 296 3.07 22.01 3.88
N GLU A 297 3.10 23.27 3.47
CA GLU A 297 2.44 23.72 2.24
C GLU A 297 3.08 23.07 1.00
N GLY A 298 2.23 22.47 0.16
CA GLY A 298 2.69 21.70 -1.01
C GLY A 298 3.10 20.24 -0.72
N PHE A 299 3.12 19.81 0.55
CA PHE A 299 3.46 18.46 1.02
C PHE A 299 2.35 17.89 1.92
N ASP A 300 2.66 16.82 2.64
CA ASP A 300 1.70 16.19 3.55
C ASP A 300 1.39 17.10 4.75
N LYS A 301 0.12 17.14 5.16
CA LYS A 301 -0.28 17.89 6.35
C LYS A 301 0.06 17.10 7.60
N LEU A 302 0.74 17.73 8.56
CA LEU A 302 0.89 17.19 9.90
C LEU A 302 -0.50 17.00 10.51
N LYS A 303 -0.87 15.76 10.80
CA LYS A 303 -2.00 15.47 11.67
C LYS A 303 -1.49 15.55 13.11
N VAL A 304 -1.50 16.76 13.67
CA VAL A 304 -1.34 16.89 15.12
C VAL A 304 -2.58 16.26 15.76
N LYS A 305 -2.36 15.28 16.64
CA LYS A 305 -3.41 14.63 17.43
C LYS A 305 -3.93 15.61 18.49
#